data_6ff629e321b5b2bfb7df88c8f689ef83
#
_entry.id   6ff629e321b5b2bfb7df88c8f689ef83
#
_cell.length_a   1.000
_cell.length_b   1.000
_cell.length_c   1.000
_cell.angle_alpha   90.00
_cell.angle_beta   90.00
_cell.angle_gamma   90.00
#
_symmetry.space_group_name_H-M   'P 1'
#
loop_
_entity.id
_entity.type
_entity.pdbx_description
1 polymer ?
#
loop_
_entity_poly.entity_id
_entity_poly.type
_entity_poly.pdbx_seq_one_letter_code
_entity_poly.pdbx_strand_id
1 'polypeptide(L)'
;MCIRDSGGVVQGAGQALWEGAVYDEDGQLLTGSMLDYALPKAHLLPEIETLSTVTPSPHNPLGVKGIGETGTIASTITIYNAVIDALKPFGITRLEMPLTSEKVWRAIQQSRGA
;
A
#
# COMPACT_ATOMS: atom_id res chain seq x y z
N MET A 1 -18.27 0.85 9.92
CA MET A 1 -16.91 0.97 9.32
C MET A 1 -16.04 1.82 10.23
N CYS A 2 -14.86 1.33 10.60
CA CYS A 2 -13.91 2.12 11.40
C CYS A 2 -13.05 2.96 10.46
N ILE A 3 -13.29 4.26 10.39
CA ILE A 3 -12.57 5.20 9.51
C ILE A 3 -11.05 5.14 9.72
N ARG A 4 -10.62 4.98 10.98
CA ARG A 4 -9.20 4.82 11.33
C ARG A 4 -8.60 3.57 10.67
N ASP A 5 -9.25 2.42 10.77
CA ASP A 5 -8.71 1.14 10.30
C ASP A 5 -8.71 1.09 8.76
N SER A 6 -9.82 1.47 8.13
CA SER A 6 -9.88 1.58 6.67
C SER A 6 -8.92 2.64 6.13
N GLY A 7 -8.81 3.81 6.79
CA GLY A 7 -7.85 4.84 6.43
C GLY A 7 -6.40 4.37 6.53
N GLY A 8 -6.05 3.59 7.56
CA GLY A 8 -4.73 2.98 7.71
C GLY A 8 -4.42 1.97 6.59
N VAL A 9 -5.38 1.13 6.23
CA VAL A 9 -5.23 0.19 5.09
C VAL A 9 -5.01 0.95 3.78
N VAL A 10 -5.76 2.03 3.55
CA VAL A 10 -5.62 2.87 2.36
C VAL A 10 -4.26 3.55 2.29
N GLN A 11 -3.73 4.03 3.42
CA GLN A 11 -2.38 4.60 3.50
C GLN A 11 -1.33 3.58 3.07
N GLY A 12 -1.41 2.34 3.54
CA GLY A 12 -0.48 1.29 3.12
C GLY A 12 -0.66 0.88 1.66
N ALA A 13 -1.89 0.89 1.14
CA ALA A 13 -2.17 0.68 -0.29
C ALA A 13 -1.55 1.77 -1.15
N GLY A 14 -1.63 3.03 -0.73
CA GLY A 14 -0.97 4.15 -1.38
C GLY A 14 0.52 3.92 -1.55
N GLN A 15 1.19 3.59 -0.48
CA GLN A 15 2.62 3.29 -0.48
C GLN A 15 2.99 2.10 -1.37
N ALA A 16 2.17 1.06 -1.39
CA ALA A 16 2.44 -0.13 -2.19
C ALA A 16 2.22 0.08 -3.70
N LEU A 17 1.20 0.86 -4.09
CA LEU A 17 0.69 0.87 -5.47
C LEU A 17 0.88 2.18 -6.23
N TRP A 18 0.91 3.35 -5.54
CA TRP A 18 0.81 4.64 -6.21
C TRP A 18 1.86 5.65 -5.82
N GLU A 19 2.09 5.81 -4.51
CA GLU A 19 2.88 6.92 -3.98
C GLU A 19 4.38 6.73 -4.23
N GLY A 20 4.99 7.74 -4.85
CA GLY A 20 6.43 7.74 -5.11
C GLY A 20 6.97 9.17 -5.19
N ALA A 21 8.06 9.43 -4.48
CA ALA A 21 8.83 10.65 -4.66
C ALA A 21 9.79 10.44 -5.84
N VAL A 22 9.64 11.25 -6.88
CA VAL A 22 10.46 11.20 -8.09
C VAL A 22 11.32 12.46 -8.16
N TYR A 23 12.60 12.27 -8.36
CA TYR A 23 13.59 13.34 -8.50
C TYR A 23 14.18 13.32 -9.91
N ASP A 24 14.56 14.47 -10.43
CA ASP A 24 15.35 14.56 -11.64
C ASP A 24 16.85 14.31 -11.38
N GLU A 25 17.67 14.44 -12.44
CA GLU A 25 19.13 14.23 -12.38
C GLU A 25 19.85 15.25 -11.50
N ASP A 26 19.27 16.42 -11.29
CA ASP A 26 19.79 17.50 -10.44
C ASP A 26 19.32 17.40 -8.99
N GLY A 27 18.49 16.38 -8.65
CA GLY A 27 17.94 16.15 -7.32
C GLY A 27 16.71 17.02 -7.02
N GLN A 28 16.10 17.66 -8.02
CA GLN A 28 14.86 18.41 -7.85
C GLN A 28 13.66 17.46 -7.75
N LEU A 29 12.82 17.64 -6.74
CA LEU A 29 11.60 16.85 -6.56
C LEU A 29 10.57 17.20 -7.64
N LEU A 30 10.25 16.26 -8.51
CA LEU A 30 9.25 16.40 -9.58
C LEU A 30 7.82 16.20 -9.07
N THR A 31 7.62 15.33 -8.08
CA THR A 31 6.30 15.01 -7.49
C THR A 31 6.00 15.85 -6.26
N GLY A 32 6.36 17.14 -6.28
CA GLY A 32 6.24 18.05 -5.14
C GLY A 32 4.85 18.68 -4.93
N SER A 33 3.89 18.40 -5.80
CA SER A 33 2.53 18.94 -5.71
C SER A 33 1.49 17.83 -5.60
N MET A 34 0.28 18.17 -5.09
CA MET A 34 -0.84 17.23 -5.05
C MET A 34 -1.38 16.84 -6.43
N LEU A 35 -0.96 17.52 -7.47
CA LEU A 35 -1.27 17.17 -8.86
C LEU A 35 -0.39 16.01 -9.34
N ASP A 36 0.87 16.03 -8.94
CA ASP A 36 1.91 15.10 -9.41
C ASP A 36 2.08 13.89 -8.48
N TYR A 37 1.85 14.09 -7.18
CA TYR A 37 1.94 13.02 -6.19
C TYR A 37 0.64 12.20 -6.13
N ALA A 38 0.74 10.90 -6.41
CA ALA A 38 -0.42 10.02 -6.61
C ALA A 38 -1.01 9.51 -5.28
N LEU A 39 -1.72 10.39 -4.54
CA LEU A 39 -2.47 9.95 -3.36
C LEU A 39 -3.65 9.03 -3.74
N PRO A 40 -3.96 8.02 -2.91
CA PRO A 40 -5.12 7.19 -3.08
C PRO A 40 -6.42 8.01 -3.10
N LYS A 41 -7.25 7.81 -4.12
CA LYS A 41 -8.53 8.49 -4.27
C LYS A 41 -9.67 7.57 -3.86
N ALA A 42 -10.68 8.09 -3.16
CA ALA A 42 -11.77 7.30 -2.60
C ALA A 42 -12.51 6.41 -3.64
N HIS A 43 -12.63 6.86 -4.87
CA HIS A 43 -13.31 6.10 -5.94
C HIS A 43 -12.50 4.92 -6.49
N LEU A 44 -11.20 4.82 -6.15
CA LEU A 44 -10.33 3.72 -6.54
C LEU A 44 -10.31 2.59 -5.51
N LEU A 45 -10.96 2.78 -4.37
CA LEU A 45 -10.88 1.86 -3.24
C LEU A 45 -12.14 1.00 -3.17
N PRO A 46 -11.99 -0.31 -2.91
CA PRO A 46 -13.12 -1.17 -2.62
C PRO A 46 -13.71 -0.85 -1.24
N GLU A 47 -14.89 -1.40 -0.96
CA GLU A 47 -15.41 -1.44 0.40
C GLU A 47 -14.49 -2.34 1.25
N ILE A 48 -14.09 -1.81 2.43
CA ILE A 48 -13.17 -2.51 3.34
C ILE A 48 -13.96 -2.93 4.58
N GLU A 49 -14.12 -4.22 4.77
CA GLU A 49 -14.61 -4.78 6.03
C GLU A 49 -13.52 -4.75 7.09
N THR A 50 -13.87 -4.27 8.29
CA THR A 50 -12.96 -4.24 9.44
C THR A 50 -13.53 -5.05 10.58
N LEU A 51 -12.73 -5.94 11.13
CA LEU A 51 -13.05 -6.74 12.30
C LEU A 51 -12.04 -6.44 13.41
N SER A 52 -12.43 -6.68 14.65
CA SER A 52 -11.53 -6.52 15.80
C SER A 52 -11.62 -7.70 16.75
N THR A 53 -10.47 -8.08 17.30
CA THR A 53 -10.38 -9.01 18.43
C THR A 53 -10.00 -8.24 19.68
N VAL A 54 -10.68 -8.52 20.79
CA VAL A 54 -10.46 -7.81 22.05
C VAL A 54 -9.44 -8.56 22.90
N THR A 55 -8.28 -7.94 23.13
CA THR A 55 -7.23 -8.44 24.03
C THR A 55 -6.81 -7.31 24.97
N PRO A 56 -7.45 -7.15 26.14
CA PRO A 56 -7.14 -6.07 27.07
C PRO A 56 -5.67 -6.10 27.53
N SER A 57 -5.09 -4.91 27.73
CA SER A 57 -3.76 -4.80 28.35
C SER A 57 -3.83 -5.09 29.85
N PRO A 58 -2.95 -5.92 30.41
CA PRO A 58 -2.87 -6.13 31.85
C PRO A 58 -2.18 -4.98 32.59
N HIS A 59 -1.59 -4.01 31.87
CA HIS A 59 -0.76 -2.96 32.49
C HIS A 59 -1.51 -1.69 32.86
N ASN A 60 -2.81 -1.61 32.58
CA ASN A 60 -3.66 -0.49 33.01
C ASN A 60 -5.09 -0.94 33.30
N PRO A 61 -5.80 -0.24 34.19
CA PRO A 61 -7.15 -0.63 34.65
C PRO A 61 -8.21 -0.62 33.54
N LEU A 62 -8.02 0.19 32.49
CA LEU A 62 -8.93 0.29 31.36
C LEU A 62 -8.67 -0.77 30.27
N GLY A 63 -7.55 -1.49 30.38
CA GLY A 63 -7.16 -2.47 29.38
C GLY A 63 -6.82 -1.87 27.99
N VAL A 64 -6.63 -0.56 27.90
CA VAL A 64 -6.42 0.14 26.61
C VAL A 64 -5.02 -0.09 26.05
N LYS A 65 -4.91 -0.02 24.72
CA LYS A 65 -3.68 -0.12 23.93
C LYS A 65 -3.62 0.99 22.90
N GLY A 66 -2.39 1.40 22.52
CA GLY A 66 -2.17 2.23 21.37
C GLY A 66 -2.55 1.49 20.08
N ILE A 67 -3.25 2.17 19.16
CA ILE A 67 -3.80 1.52 17.96
C ILE A 67 -3.76 2.44 16.71
N GLY A 68 -3.05 3.57 16.77
CA GLY A 68 -3.05 4.57 15.70
C GLY A 68 -2.60 4.04 14.34
N GLU A 69 -1.61 3.16 14.30
CA GLU A 69 -0.99 2.66 13.07
C GLU A 69 -1.42 1.25 12.67
N THR A 70 -2.34 0.63 13.40
CA THR A 70 -2.72 -0.78 13.22
C THR A 70 -3.12 -1.13 11.78
N GLY A 71 -3.85 -0.25 11.11
CA GLY A 71 -4.26 -0.47 9.71
C GLY A 71 -3.10 -0.41 8.73
N THR A 72 -2.07 0.40 8.99
CA THR A 72 -0.97 0.66 8.06
C THR A 72 0.17 -0.35 8.19
N ILE A 73 0.45 -0.84 9.40
CA ILE A 73 1.64 -1.65 9.72
C ILE A 73 1.79 -2.86 8.78
N ALA A 74 0.71 -3.57 8.51
CA ALA A 74 0.75 -4.78 7.67
C ALA A 74 0.24 -4.57 6.25
N SER A 75 -0.55 -3.52 5.98
CA SER A 75 -1.26 -3.37 4.71
C SER A 75 -0.33 -3.18 3.52
N THR A 76 0.74 -2.43 3.65
CA THR A 76 1.72 -2.21 2.59
C THR A 76 2.29 -3.54 2.09
N ILE A 77 2.82 -4.36 2.99
CA ILE A 77 3.44 -5.63 2.61
C ILE A 77 2.41 -6.69 2.20
N THR A 78 1.21 -6.65 2.78
CA THR A 78 0.12 -7.56 2.40
C THR A 78 -0.29 -7.31 0.94
N ILE A 79 -0.48 -6.05 0.55
CA ILE A 79 -0.83 -5.67 -0.82
C ILE A 79 0.32 -5.99 -1.78
N TYR A 80 1.55 -5.68 -1.39
CA TYR A 80 2.74 -6.07 -2.16
C TYR A 80 2.75 -7.58 -2.43
N ASN A 81 2.61 -8.40 -1.40
CA ASN A 81 2.62 -9.85 -1.54
C ASN A 81 1.48 -10.37 -2.41
N ALA A 82 0.28 -9.78 -2.30
CA ALA A 82 -0.86 -10.14 -3.14
C ALA A 82 -0.59 -9.86 -4.64
N VAL A 83 0.02 -8.72 -4.96
CA VAL A 83 0.39 -8.39 -6.35
C VAL A 83 1.46 -9.34 -6.86
N ILE A 84 2.51 -9.61 -6.08
CA ILE A 84 3.56 -10.56 -6.48
C ILE A 84 2.98 -11.98 -6.65
N ASP A 85 2.07 -12.39 -5.79
CA ASP A 85 1.39 -13.68 -5.92
C ASP A 85 0.59 -13.78 -7.22
N ALA A 86 -0.15 -12.73 -7.57
CA ALA A 86 -0.87 -12.64 -8.84
C ALA A 86 0.05 -12.64 -10.08
N LEU A 87 1.30 -12.24 -9.94
CA LEU A 87 2.29 -12.20 -11.01
C LEU A 87 3.12 -13.48 -11.17
N LYS A 88 3.01 -14.43 -10.25
CA LYS A 88 3.71 -15.73 -10.33
C LYS A 88 3.51 -16.49 -11.65
N PRO A 89 2.30 -16.52 -12.27
CA PRO A 89 2.12 -17.21 -13.56
C PRO A 89 2.97 -16.63 -14.69
N PHE A 90 3.47 -15.40 -14.54
CA PHE A 90 4.39 -14.75 -15.48
C PHE A 90 5.86 -14.92 -15.11
N GLY A 91 6.17 -15.72 -14.08
CA GLY A 91 7.54 -15.90 -13.58
C GLY A 91 8.10 -14.71 -12.80
N ILE A 92 7.26 -13.72 -12.49
CA ILE A 92 7.67 -12.50 -11.77
C ILE A 92 7.57 -12.77 -10.27
N THR A 93 8.71 -12.75 -9.58
CA THR A 93 8.81 -13.03 -8.14
C THR A 93 9.16 -11.81 -7.32
N ARG A 94 9.56 -10.71 -7.96
CA ARG A 94 9.96 -9.47 -7.30
C ARG A 94 9.75 -8.27 -8.22
N LEU A 95 9.25 -7.19 -7.67
CA LEU A 95 9.21 -5.84 -8.26
C LEU A 95 9.48 -4.80 -7.17
N GLU A 96 10.02 -3.65 -7.54
CA GLU A 96 10.24 -2.54 -6.60
C GLU A 96 8.98 -1.69 -6.44
N MET A 97 8.66 -1.35 -5.19
CA MET A 97 7.55 -0.42 -4.89
C MET A 97 7.87 1.01 -5.36
N PRO A 98 6.85 1.82 -5.65
CA PRO A 98 5.45 1.45 -5.77
C PRO A 98 5.19 0.56 -7.00
N LEU A 99 4.25 -0.40 -6.86
CA LEU A 99 3.85 -1.32 -7.92
C LEU A 99 2.82 -0.66 -8.84
N THR A 100 3.22 0.43 -9.49
CA THR A 100 2.32 1.17 -10.39
C THR A 100 1.84 0.28 -11.55
N SER A 101 0.67 0.61 -12.09
CA SER A 101 0.11 -0.12 -13.24
C SER A 101 1.09 -0.21 -14.40
N GLU A 102 1.88 0.84 -14.62
CA GLU A 102 2.92 0.86 -15.66
C GLU A 102 4.05 -0.13 -15.36
N LYS A 103 4.58 -0.16 -14.14
CA LYS A 103 5.63 -1.12 -13.75
C LYS A 103 5.16 -2.56 -13.89
N VAL A 104 3.95 -2.85 -13.42
CA VAL A 104 3.35 -4.19 -13.53
C VAL A 104 3.18 -4.56 -15.01
N TRP A 105 2.63 -3.67 -15.81
CA TRP A 105 2.46 -3.90 -17.26
C TRP A 105 3.80 -4.17 -17.95
N ARG A 106 4.81 -3.34 -17.71
CA ARG A 106 6.15 -3.53 -18.28
C ARG A 106 6.75 -4.88 -17.90
N ALA A 107 6.66 -5.27 -16.63
CA ALA A 107 7.16 -6.56 -16.17
C ALA A 107 6.47 -7.75 -16.87
N ILE A 108 5.14 -7.67 -17.07
CA ILE A 108 4.39 -8.70 -17.81
C ILE A 108 4.82 -8.74 -19.29
N GLN A 109 5.01 -7.58 -19.95
CA GLN A 109 5.46 -7.56 -21.35
C GLN A 109 6.87 -8.17 -21.49
N GLN A 110 7.78 -7.83 -20.59
CA GLN A 110 9.14 -8.40 -20.61
C GLN A 110 9.13 -9.92 -20.42
N SER A 111 8.29 -10.44 -19.54
CA SER A 111 8.18 -11.88 -19.30
C SER A 111 7.59 -12.67 -20.48
N ARG A 112 6.77 -12.02 -21.32
CA ARG A 112 6.17 -12.63 -22.53
C ARG A 112 7.07 -12.58 -23.76
N GLY A 113 8.08 -11.72 -23.75
CA GLY A 113 9.04 -11.57 -24.85
C GLY A 113 10.33 -12.37 -24.67
N ALA A 114 10.48 -13.02 -23.50
CA ALA A 114 11.57 -13.93 -23.19
C ALA A 114 11.15 -15.38 -23.37
#